data_5acdc7a95c1da43df6ee990eb7fa5635
#
_entry.id   5acdc7a95c1da43df6ee990eb7fa5635
#
_cell.length_a   1.000
_cell.length_b   1.000
_cell.length_c   1.000
_cell.angle_alpha   90.00
_cell.angle_beta   90.00
_cell.angle_gamma   90.00
#
_symmetry.space_group_name_H-M   'P 1'
#
loop_
_entity.id
_entity.type
_entity.pdbx_description
1 polymer ?
#
loop_
_entity_poly.entity_id
_entity_poly.type
_entity_poly.pdbx_seq_one_letter_code
_entity_poly.pdbx_strand_id
1 'polypeptide(L)'
;MKDHLLSINKVLRRRTEDARTKVRKITGQMAVEAGKVLIQTDRLAKKLIPETKNDRKICGNLLDTAKKVRKIIEQSESVNAGNTKLADRLISFKYPDARPIVKGKLGKRVEFGYKLQIQEVDGGIITGYQLYKGNPCDKILVNDALQKHVDLFGQAPSEMALDRGY
;
A
#
# COMPACT_ATOMS: atom_id res chain seq x y z
N MET A 1 -3.05 11.73 -20.45
CA MET A 1 -2.62 10.87 -19.32
C MET A 1 -1.61 9.79 -19.73
N LYS A 2 -1.86 9.01 -20.80
CA LYS A 2 -0.95 7.95 -21.28
C LYS A 2 0.46 8.44 -21.61
N ASP A 3 0.56 9.62 -22.25
CA ASP A 3 1.83 10.24 -22.64
C ASP A 3 2.65 10.72 -21.43
N HIS A 4 1.98 11.20 -20.38
CA HIS A 4 2.64 11.58 -19.12
C HIS A 4 3.24 10.39 -18.41
N LEU A 5 2.56 9.24 -18.39
CA LEU A 5 3.09 7.99 -17.81
C LEU A 5 4.32 7.49 -18.55
N LEU A 6 4.32 7.54 -19.89
CA LEU A 6 5.47 7.17 -20.71
C LEU A 6 6.67 8.10 -20.46
N SER A 7 6.40 9.40 -20.33
CA SER A 7 7.43 10.40 -20.01
C SER A 7 8.05 10.17 -18.64
N ILE A 8 7.24 9.87 -17.62
CA ILE A 8 7.72 9.56 -16.26
C ILE A 8 8.63 8.32 -16.29
N ASN A 9 8.21 7.23 -16.94
CA ASN A 9 9.00 6.01 -16.99
C ASN A 9 10.37 6.17 -17.64
N LYS A 10 10.49 7.04 -18.65
CA LYS A 10 11.78 7.37 -19.27
C LYS A 10 12.71 8.16 -18.34
N VAL A 11 12.15 8.99 -17.48
CA VAL A 11 12.89 9.89 -16.59
C VAL A 11 13.23 9.26 -15.24
N LEU A 12 12.37 8.39 -14.72
CA LEU A 12 12.56 7.72 -13.41
C LEU A 12 13.85 6.91 -13.28
N ARG A 13 14.42 6.45 -14.39
CA ARG A 13 15.71 5.72 -14.39
C ARG A 13 16.90 6.64 -14.13
N ARG A 14 16.75 7.94 -14.33
CA ARG A 14 17.80 8.94 -14.10
C ARG A 14 17.63 9.53 -12.70
N ARG A 15 18.67 9.43 -11.87
CA ARG A 15 18.66 9.94 -10.47
C ARG A 15 19.24 11.35 -10.36
N THR A 16 19.13 12.17 -11.41
CA THR A 16 19.58 13.56 -11.43
C THR A 16 18.51 14.50 -10.88
N GLU A 17 18.91 15.69 -10.42
CA GLU A 17 17.97 16.71 -9.93
C GLU A 17 17.03 17.19 -11.03
N ASP A 18 17.51 17.34 -12.26
CA ASP A 18 16.68 17.66 -13.43
C ASP A 18 15.59 16.61 -13.67
N ALA A 19 15.94 15.33 -13.50
CA ALA A 19 14.96 14.24 -13.61
C ALA A 19 13.90 14.34 -12.53
N ARG A 20 14.27 14.65 -11.29
CA ARG A 20 13.33 14.84 -10.18
C ARG A 20 12.41 16.03 -10.42
N THR A 21 12.95 17.15 -10.86
CA THR A 21 12.18 18.36 -11.21
C THR A 21 11.17 18.06 -12.32
N LYS A 22 11.60 17.34 -13.35
CA LYS A 22 10.70 16.92 -14.44
C LYS A 22 9.59 15.98 -13.97
N VAL A 23 9.90 15.04 -13.08
CA VAL A 23 8.90 14.15 -12.47
C VAL A 23 7.90 14.95 -11.64
N ARG A 24 8.37 15.87 -10.79
CA ARG A 24 7.48 16.75 -9.99
C ARG A 24 6.52 17.56 -10.87
N LYS A 25 7.03 18.14 -11.96
CA LYS A 25 6.20 18.89 -12.92
C LYS A 25 5.11 18.01 -13.53
N ILE A 26 5.46 16.81 -14.00
CA ILE A 26 4.50 15.90 -14.64
C ILE A 26 3.48 15.38 -13.61
N THR A 27 3.93 14.98 -12.41
CA THR A 27 3.00 14.54 -11.36
C THR A 27 2.06 15.64 -10.89
N GLY A 28 2.52 16.90 -10.85
CA GLY A 28 1.67 18.05 -10.58
C GLY A 28 0.60 18.24 -11.66
N GLN A 29 0.95 18.14 -12.93
CA GLN A 29 -0.01 18.22 -14.05
C GLN A 29 -1.04 17.07 -13.97
N MET A 30 -0.61 15.86 -13.66
CA MET A 30 -1.51 14.72 -13.47
C MET A 30 -2.47 14.94 -12.28
N ALA A 31 -1.99 15.52 -11.19
CA ALA A 31 -2.81 15.83 -10.02
C ALA A 31 -3.91 16.85 -10.38
N VAL A 32 -3.58 17.89 -11.16
CA VAL A 32 -4.56 18.87 -11.65
C VAL A 32 -5.64 18.22 -12.53
N GLU A 33 -5.25 17.37 -13.47
CA GLU A 33 -6.21 16.69 -14.34
C GLU A 33 -7.10 15.72 -13.55
N ALA A 34 -6.52 14.96 -12.62
CA ALA A 34 -7.27 14.08 -11.72
C ALA A 34 -8.24 14.88 -10.83
N GLY A 35 -7.83 16.06 -10.36
CA GLY A 35 -8.68 16.97 -9.59
C GLY A 35 -9.93 17.44 -10.37
N LYS A 36 -9.78 17.76 -11.66
CA LYS A 36 -10.92 18.09 -12.52
C LYS A 36 -11.94 16.96 -12.62
N VAL A 37 -11.44 15.72 -12.78
CA VAL A 37 -12.32 14.52 -12.82
C VAL A 37 -13.01 14.30 -11.48
N LEU A 38 -12.32 14.51 -10.35
CA LEU A 38 -12.93 14.42 -9.02
C LEU A 38 -14.08 15.42 -8.84
N ILE A 39 -13.92 16.67 -9.26
CA ILE A 39 -14.98 17.68 -9.19
C ILE A 39 -16.21 17.23 -9.99
N GLN A 40 -16.02 16.65 -11.17
CA GLN A 40 -17.12 16.11 -11.98
C GLN A 40 -17.77 14.90 -11.27
N THR A 41 -16.95 14.01 -10.70
CA THR A 41 -17.43 12.84 -9.94
C THR A 41 -18.26 13.27 -8.74
N ASP A 42 -17.81 14.24 -7.96
CA ASP A 42 -18.54 14.75 -6.78
C ASP A 42 -19.88 15.40 -7.19
N ARG A 43 -19.93 16.10 -8.32
CA ARG A 43 -21.17 16.68 -8.87
C ARG A 43 -22.16 15.59 -9.30
N LEU A 44 -21.68 14.55 -9.94
CA LEU A 44 -22.50 13.41 -10.35
C LEU A 44 -23.00 12.61 -9.14
N ALA A 45 -22.11 12.32 -8.19
CA ALA A 45 -22.46 11.58 -6.99
C ALA A 45 -23.59 12.23 -6.17
N LYS A 46 -23.61 13.57 -6.13
CA LYS A 46 -24.69 14.32 -5.47
C LYS A 46 -26.06 14.22 -6.16
N LYS A 47 -26.08 13.86 -7.45
CA LYS A 47 -27.31 13.72 -8.26
C LYS A 47 -27.78 12.28 -8.34
N LEU A 48 -26.93 11.31 -7.97
CA LEU A 48 -27.27 9.89 -8.04
C LEU A 48 -28.17 9.52 -6.87
N ILE A 49 -29.34 9.01 -7.19
CA ILE A 49 -30.25 8.38 -6.22
C ILE A 49 -30.23 6.88 -6.49
N PRO A 50 -29.50 6.09 -5.69
CA PRO A 50 -29.38 4.65 -5.92
C PRO A 50 -30.68 3.94 -5.56
N GLU A 51 -31.39 3.43 -6.55
CA GLU A 51 -32.67 2.74 -6.37
C GLU A 51 -32.46 1.25 -6.07
N THR A 52 -31.57 0.61 -6.79
CA THR A 52 -31.30 -0.83 -6.63
C THR A 52 -30.12 -1.13 -5.70
N LYS A 53 -30.00 -2.39 -5.25
CA LYS A 53 -28.83 -2.87 -4.51
C LYS A 53 -27.56 -2.75 -5.33
N ASN A 54 -27.65 -2.96 -6.65
CA ASN A 54 -26.51 -2.84 -7.55
C ASN A 54 -26.05 -1.38 -7.70
N ASP A 55 -26.99 -0.43 -7.80
CA ASP A 55 -26.67 1.00 -7.87
C ASP A 55 -25.95 1.47 -6.60
N ARG A 56 -26.41 1.03 -5.43
CA ARG A 56 -25.74 1.31 -4.14
C ARG A 56 -24.30 0.81 -4.13
N LYS A 57 -24.06 -0.41 -4.65
CA LYS A 57 -22.72 -0.98 -4.77
C LYS A 57 -21.83 -0.16 -5.71
N ILE A 58 -22.36 0.23 -6.88
CA ILE A 58 -21.63 1.04 -7.87
C ILE A 58 -21.31 2.42 -7.29
N CYS A 59 -22.28 3.10 -6.68
CA CYS A 59 -22.08 4.38 -6.01
C CYS A 59 -21.02 4.28 -4.89
N GLY A 60 -21.07 3.25 -4.07
CA GLY A 60 -20.07 2.98 -3.03
C GLY A 60 -18.66 2.83 -3.62
N ASN A 61 -18.50 2.02 -4.65
CA ASN A 61 -17.22 1.84 -5.34
C ASN A 61 -16.70 3.14 -5.97
N LEU A 62 -17.60 3.96 -6.53
CA LEU A 62 -17.24 5.26 -7.11
C LEU A 62 -16.71 6.21 -6.04
N LEU A 63 -17.41 6.32 -4.91
CA LEU A 63 -17.01 7.18 -3.80
C LEU A 63 -15.70 6.72 -3.15
N ASP A 64 -15.51 5.41 -2.96
CA ASP A 64 -14.26 4.85 -2.47
C ASP A 64 -13.09 5.11 -3.42
N THR A 65 -13.34 4.99 -4.71
CA THR A 65 -12.36 5.32 -5.75
C THR A 65 -11.99 6.80 -5.71
N ALA A 66 -12.98 7.68 -5.64
CA ALA A 66 -12.77 9.13 -5.53
C ALA A 66 -11.96 9.49 -4.27
N LYS A 67 -12.25 8.86 -3.13
CA LYS A 67 -11.50 9.03 -1.88
C LYS A 67 -10.02 8.65 -2.03
N LYS A 68 -9.73 7.53 -2.68
CA LYS A 68 -8.35 7.08 -2.96
C LYS A 68 -7.62 8.05 -3.90
N VAL A 69 -8.28 8.52 -4.96
CA VAL A 69 -7.70 9.49 -5.90
C VAL A 69 -7.39 10.81 -5.17
N ARG A 70 -8.28 11.31 -4.32
CA ARG A 70 -8.04 12.51 -3.51
C ARG A 70 -6.79 12.36 -2.64
N LYS A 71 -6.67 11.23 -1.94
CA LYS A 71 -5.48 10.92 -1.13
C LYS A 71 -4.19 10.89 -1.97
N ILE A 72 -4.23 10.36 -3.19
CA ILE A 72 -3.06 10.35 -4.09
C ILE A 72 -2.69 11.76 -4.55
N ILE A 73 -3.66 12.62 -4.84
CA ILE A 73 -3.41 14.02 -5.20
C ILE A 73 -2.71 14.73 -4.03
N GLU A 74 -3.27 14.68 -2.84
CA GLU A 74 -2.71 15.27 -1.62
C GLU A 74 -1.28 14.78 -1.34
N GLN A 75 -1.04 13.49 -1.50
CA GLN A 75 0.30 12.92 -1.37
C GLN A 75 1.27 13.45 -2.43
N SER A 76 0.82 13.59 -3.67
CA SER A 76 1.64 14.08 -4.77
C SER A 76 2.00 15.55 -4.57
N GLU A 77 1.07 16.37 -4.14
CA GLU A 77 1.28 17.78 -3.81
C GLU A 77 2.27 17.92 -2.65
N SER A 78 2.08 17.15 -1.58
CA SER A 78 2.98 17.15 -0.43
C SER A 78 4.40 16.74 -0.79
N VAL A 79 4.57 15.69 -1.61
CA VAL A 79 5.88 15.25 -2.10
C VAL A 79 6.51 16.31 -3.02
N ASN A 80 5.71 16.95 -3.87
CA ASN A 80 6.19 18.02 -4.75
C ASN A 80 6.62 19.26 -3.97
N ALA A 81 5.99 19.53 -2.83
CA ALA A 81 6.39 20.56 -1.87
C ALA A 81 7.65 20.20 -1.03
N GLY A 82 8.22 18.99 -1.22
CA GLY A 82 9.43 18.54 -0.54
C GLY A 82 9.21 17.58 0.63
N ASN A 83 7.98 17.38 1.08
CA ASN A 83 7.67 16.43 2.16
C ASN A 83 7.61 15.00 1.59
N THR A 84 8.71 14.27 1.68
CA THR A 84 8.82 12.90 1.17
C THR A 84 8.47 11.83 2.21
N LYS A 85 8.39 12.21 3.50
CA LYS A 85 8.07 11.30 4.61
C LYS A 85 6.60 11.44 4.99
N LEU A 86 5.73 10.80 4.24
CA LEU A 86 4.30 10.78 4.50
C LEU A 86 3.92 9.55 5.31
N ALA A 87 3.28 9.76 6.46
CA ALA A 87 2.65 8.69 7.21
C ALA A 87 1.46 8.13 6.41
N ASP A 88 1.18 6.85 6.55
CA ASP A 88 0.02 6.17 5.94
C ASP A 88 -0.14 6.40 4.42
N ARG A 89 0.98 6.39 3.71
CA ARG A 89 1.02 6.62 2.26
C ARG A 89 0.28 5.51 1.51
N LEU A 90 -0.68 5.89 0.67
CA LEU A 90 -1.32 4.99 -0.28
C LEU A 90 -0.36 4.69 -1.43
N ILE A 91 0.14 3.46 -1.50
CA ILE A 91 1.13 3.01 -2.49
C ILE A 91 0.54 2.09 -3.56
N SER A 92 -0.62 1.50 -3.29
CA SER A 92 -1.35 0.68 -4.23
C SER A 92 -2.82 1.02 -4.20
N PHE A 93 -3.40 1.25 -5.37
CA PHE A 93 -4.82 1.52 -5.53
C PHE A 93 -5.67 0.29 -5.22
N LYS A 94 -5.18 -0.88 -5.64
CA LYS A 94 -5.84 -2.18 -5.43
C LYS A 94 -5.68 -2.69 -4.01
N TYR A 95 -4.52 -2.43 -3.41
CA TYR A 95 -4.16 -2.88 -2.06
C TYR A 95 -3.81 -1.68 -1.17
N PRO A 96 -4.83 -0.97 -0.66
CA PRO A 96 -4.62 0.29 0.07
C PRO A 96 -3.84 0.13 1.38
N ASP A 97 -3.87 -1.05 1.96
CA ASP A 97 -3.16 -1.38 3.20
C ASP A 97 -1.70 -1.86 2.96
N ALA A 98 -1.30 -2.03 1.68
CA ALA A 98 0.09 -2.38 1.37
C ALA A 98 1.04 -1.29 1.88
N ARG A 99 2.19 -1.70 2.42
CA ARG A 99 3.20 -0.78 2.98
C ARG A 99 4.58 -1.09 2.41
N PRO A 100 5.51 -0.12 2.45
CA PRO A 100 6.88 -0.36 2.09
C PRO A 100 7.53 -1.28 3.13
N ILE A 101 8.15 -2.34 2.65
CA ILE A 101 8.92 -3.30 3.44
C ILE A 101 10.38 -3.14 3.03
N VAL A 102 11.20 -2.67 3.98
CA VAL A 102 12.63 -2.49 3.75
C VAL A 102 13.30 -3.87 3.77
N LYS A 103 13.95 -4.21 2.66
CA LYS A 103 14.76 -5.43 2.52
C LYS A 103 16.24 -5.04 2.58
N GLY A 104 17.01 -5.71 3.40
CA GLY A 104 18.48 -5.52 3.50
C GLY A 104 19.29 -5.99 2.28
N LYS A 105 18.63 -6.23 1.12
CA LYS A 105 19.27 -6.78 -0.08
C LYS A 105 19.87 -5.68 -0.96
N LEU A 106 21.07 -5.95 -1.50
CA LEU A 106 21.68 -5.14 -2.55
C LEU A 106 20.77 -5.13 -3.79
N GLY A 107 20.48 -3.94 -4.31
CA GLY A 107 19.69 -3.75 -5.54
C GLY A 107 18.25 -3.33 -5.30
N LYS A 108 17.41 -4.12 -4.66
CA LYS A 108 16.00 -3.78 -4.39
C LYS A 108 15.80 -3.55 -2.90
N ARG A 109 15.95 -2.30 -2.47
CA ARG A 109 15.93 -1.93 -1.04
C ARG A 109 14.54 -1.96 -0.41
N VAL A 110 13.49 -1.79 -1.19
CA VAL A 110 12.11 -1.70 -0.71
C VAL A 110 11.21 -2.53 -1.59
N GLU A 111 10.38 -3.35 -0.98
CA GLU A 111 9.26 -4.03 -1.60
C GLU A 111 7.96 -3.45 -1.04
N PHE A 112 6.87 -3.62 -1.77
CA PHE A 112 5.57 -3.13 -1.35
C PHE A 112 4.61 -4.31 -1.22
N GLY A 113 3.93 -4.40 -0.09
CA GLY A 113 3.03 -5.52 0.16
C GLY A 113 2.54 -5.60 1.59
N TYR A 114 2.29 -6.82 1.99
CA TYR A 114 1.86 -7.22 3.32
C TYR A 114 2.96 -8.07 3.97
N LYS A 115 3.00 -8.08 5.30
CA LYS A 115 3.82 -9.02 6.03
C LYS A 115 3.02 -10.29 6.25
N LEU A 116 3.60 -11.42 5.84
CA LEU A 116 3.08 -12.75 6.10
C LEU A 116 4.00 -13.44 7.12
N GLN A 117 3.43 -13.89 8.23
CA GLN A 117 4.08 -14.79 9.17
C GLN A 117 3.58 -16.21 8.91
N ILE A 118 4.48 -17.16 8.85
CA ILE A 118 4.18 -18.58 8.67
C ILE A 118 4.78 -19.34 9.85
N GLN A 119 4.03 -20.28 10.38
CA GLN A 119 4.47 -21.22 11.41
C GLN A 119 4.61 -22.59 10.78
N GLU A 120 5.78 -23.18 10.92
CA GLU A 120 6.13 -24.48 10.38
C GLU A 120 6.67 -25.34 11.51
N VAL A 121 6.27 -26.59 11.56
CA VAL A 121 6.80 -27.62 12.47
C VAL A 121 7.63 -28.63 11.70
N ASP A 122 8.28 -29.56 12.42
CA ASP A 122 9.09 -30.60 11.83
C ASP A 122 8.37 -31.32 10.69
N GLY A 123 9.12 -31.64 9.65
CA GLY A 123 8.58 -32.26 8.45
C GLY A 123 8.00 -31.28 7.43
N GLY A 124 8.16 -29.97 7.62
CA GLY A 124 7.69 -28.95 6.67
C GLY A 124 6.19 -28.69 6.72
N ILE A 125 5.54 -29.04 7.82
CA ILE A 125 4.08 -28.89 7.98
C ILE A 125 3.78 -27.48 8.47
N ILE A 126 3.01 -26.73 7.68
CA ILE A 126 2.53 -25.40 8.06
C ILE A 126 1.33 -25.55 9.00
N THR A 127 1.50 -25.12 10.24
CA THR A 127 0.48 -25.19 11.30
C THR A 127 -0.30 -23.89 11.46
N GLY A 128 0.23 -22.79 10.93
CA GLY A 128 -0.47 -21.52 10.99
C GLY A 128 0.12 -20.46 10.08
N TYR A 129 -0.68 -19.45 9.78
CA TYR A 129 -0.22 -18.27 9.11
C TYR A 129 -0.99 -17.02 9.60
N GLN A 130 -0.36 -15.87 9.47
CA GLN A 130 -1.00 -14.59 9.76
C GLN A 130 -0.56 -13.53 8.74
N LEU A 131 -1.54 -12.88 8.14
CA LEU A 131 -1.32 -11.74 7.27
C LEU A 131 -1.54 -10.45 8.04
N TYR A 132 -0.52 -9.60 8.11
CA TYR A 132 -0.58 -8.34 8.83
C TYR A 132 -0.79 -7.17 7.88
N LYS A 133 -1.72 -6.28 8.26
CA LYS A 133 -1.84 -4.98 7.62
C LYS A 133 -0.65 -4.11 8.00
N GLY A 134 -0.10 -3.41 7.02
CA GLY A 134 1.09 -2.61 7.27
C GLY A 134 2.38 -3.45 7.33
N ASN A 135 3.34 -2.94 8.08
CA ASN A 135 4.64 -3.59 8.28
C ASN A 135 5.03 -3.55 9.77
N PRO A 136 4.34 -4.31 10.63
CA PRO A 136 4.71 -4.39 12.05
C PRO A 136 6.13 -4.94 12.21
N CYS A 137 6.79 -4.59 13.33
CA CYS A 137 8.11 -5.12 13.67
C CYS A 137 8.00 -6.63 13.93
N ASP A 138 8.96 -7.41 13.43
CA ASP A 138 8.95 -8.88 13.60
C ASP A 138 8.97 -9.28 15.09
N LYS A 139 9.73 -8.56 15.91
CA LYS A 139 9.86 -8.84 17.35
C LYS A 139 8.53 -8.85 18.12
N ILE A 140 7.58 -8.00 17.73
CA ILE A 140 6.28 -7.98 18.42
C ILE A 140 5.35 -9.11 18.00
N LEU A 141 5.65 -9.78 16.90
CA LEU A 141 4.83 -10.87 16.34
C LEU A 141 5.15 -12.23 16.94
N VAL A 142 6.27 -12.37 17.66
CA VAL A 142 6.70 -13.63 18.27
C VAL A 142 5.69 -14.12 19.29
N ASN A 143 5.22 -13.24 20.16
CA ASN A 143 4.26 -13.62 21.21
C ASN A 143 2.92 -14.09 20.62
N ASP A 144 2.44 -13.45 19.57
CA ASP A 144 1.21 -13.85 18.88
C ASP A 144 1.37 -15.24 18.23
N ALA A 145 2.55 -15.51 17.65
CA ALA A 145 2.86 -16.80 17.06
C ALA A 145 2.91 -17.90 18.12
N LEU A 146 3.59 -17.63 19.24
CA LEU A 146 3.70 -18.57 20.35
C LEU A 146 2.31 -18.87 20.95
N GLN A 147 1.47 -17.87 21.17
CA GLN A 147 0.13 -18.06 21.70
C GLN A 147 -0.72 -18.96 20.77
N LYS A 148 -0.67 -18.70 19.45
CA LYS A 148 -1.37 -19.56 18.47
C LYS A 148 -0.89 -21.01 18.48
N HIS A 149 0.41 -21.24 18.70
CA HIS A 149 0.94 -22.58 18.86
C HIS A 149 0.37 -23.25 20.11
N VAL A 150 0.37 -22.55 21.24
CA VAL A 150 -0.20 -23.05 22.50
C VAL A 150 -1.70 -23.34 22.34
N ASP A 151 -2.44 -22.46 21.68
CA ASP A 151 -3.88 -22.64 21.41
C ASP A 151 -4.16 -23.88 20.56
N LEU A 152 -3.26 -24.19 19.62
CA LEU A 152 -3.42 -25.34 18.71
C LEU A 152 -2.98 -26.67 19.35
N PHE A 153 -1.86 -26.67 20.08
CA PHE A 153 -1.24 -27.88 20.59
C PHE A 153 -1.42 -28.10 22.11
N GLY A 154 -1.98 -27.13 22.82
CA GLY A 154 -2.17 -27.21 24.27
C GLY A 154 -0.92 -26.99 25.10
N GLN A 155 0.24 -26.81 24.48
CA GLN A 155 1.54 -26.64 25.15
C GLN A 155 2.47 -25.72 24.32
N ALA A 156 3.44 -25.13 25.00
CA ALA A 156 4.49 -24.36 24.32
C ALA A 156 5.45 -25.31 23.55
N PRO A 157 6.04 -24.84 22.43
CA PRO A 157 7.05 -25.63 21.74
C PRO A 157 8.30 -25.79 22.63
N SER A 158 8.96 -26.92 22.55
CA SER A 158 10.23 -27.18 23.26
C SER A 158 11.37 -26.31 22.71
N GLU A 159 11.35 -26.07 21.41
CA GLU A 159 12.32 -25.22 20.71
C GLU A 159 11.61 -24.35 19.66
N MET A 160 12.13 -23.18 19.40
CA MET A 160 11.60 -22.25 18.40
C MET A 160 12.73 -21.61 17.63
N ALA A 161 12.77 -21.83 16.33
CA ALA A 161 13.68 -21.14 15.42
C ALA A 161 12.96 -19.93 14.77
N LEU A 162 13.63 -18.80 14.72
CA LEU A 162 13.12 -17.57 14.14
C LEU A 162 14.06 -17.06 13.04
N ASP A 163 13.50 -16.44 12.00
CA ASP A 163 14.30 -15.72 11.00
C ASP A 163 14.98 -14.51 11.66
N ARG A 164 16.10 -14.05 11.10
CA ARG A 164 16.92 -12.94 11.64
C ARG A 164 16.19 -11.60 11.78
N GLY A 165 14.96 -11.49 11.30
CA GLY A 165 14.13 -10.31 11.45
C GLY A 165 13.45 -10.15 12.81
N TYR A 166 13.40 -11.25 13.59
CA TYR A 166 12.73 -11.33 14.89
C TYR A 166 13.61 -10.94 16.06
#